data_4047512008b005188cd3c4a4fd53aae6
#
_entry.id   4047512008b005188cd3c4a4fd53aae6
#
_cell.length_a   1.000
_cell.length_b   1.000
_cell.length_c   1.000
_cell.angle_alpha   90.00
_cell.angle_beta   90.00
_cell.angle_gamma   90.00
#
_symmetry.space_group_name_H-M   'P 1'
#
loop_
_entity.id
_entity.type
_entity.pdbx_description
1 polymer ?
#
loop_
_entity_poly.entity_id
_entity_poly.type
_entity_poly.pdbx_seq_one_letter_code
_entity_poly.pdbx_strand_id
1 'polypeptide(L)'
;MRHSSGPVSFTPINKNNIPEFTRGIEDGSTEFSFSRFLTPYLAGYSGQAVFMDCDMLVRCDMYELLELSSGMHDVYVVKHDYTPKTQDKFLGNKQHVYPKKNWSSLMVFNCWRQPVRNLTPQVVNTASGKYLHQFEWARSVGELPVEYNHLVGEYDPNPKARIIHYTLGTPCFEGYEDQEWANEWFDELRKIND
;
A
#
# COMPACT_ATOMS: atom_id res chain seq x y z
N MET A 1 14.80 13.32 2.88
CA MET A 1 14.31 12.01 2.48
C MET A 1 15.30 11.40 1.51
N ARG A 2 15.74 10.16 1.74
CA ARG A 2 16.87 9.57 0.97
C ARG A 2 16.46 8.98 -0.37
N HIS A 3 15.19 8.68 -0.55
CA HIS A 3 14.65 8.01 -1.72
C HIS A 3 13.65 8.93 -2.46
N SER A 4 14.05 10.18 -2.69
CA SER A 4 13.24 11.11 -3.47
C SER A 4 14.13 12.18 -4.09
N SER A 5 14.07 12.33 -5.40
CA SER A 5 14.75 13.38 -6.18
C SER A 5 14.08 14.75 -6.07
N GLY A 6 12.88 14.80 -5.51
CA GLY A 6 12.10 16.03 -5.34
C GLY A 6 11.37 16.08 -4.00
N PRO A 7 10.64 17.16 -3.75
CA PRO A 7 9.92 17.34 -2.49
C PRO A 7 8.79 16.31 -2.35
N VAL A 8 8.72 15.65 -1.19
CA VAL A 8 7.67 14.69 -0.81
C VAL A 8 7.15 15.07 0.57
N SER A 9 5.85 15.02 0.74
CA SER A 9 5.18 15.15 2.03
C SER A 9 4.69 13.78 2.49
N PHE A 10 4.91 13.46 3.77
CA PHE A 10 4.38 12.25 4.40
C PHE A 10 3.25 12.59 5.34
N THR A 11 2.17 11.84 5.22
CA THR A 11 1.02 11.93 6.12
C THR A 11 0.73 10.53 6.65
N PRO A 12 1.09 10.21 7.90
CA PRO A 12 0.68 8.95 8.51
C PRO A 12 -0.84 8.89 8.59
N ILE A 13 -1.43 7.85 8.00
CA ILE A 13 -2.88 7.62 8.07
C ILE A 13 -3.18 6.92 9.40
N ASN A 14 -3.52 7.72 10.41
CA ASN A 14 -3.99 7.24 11.69
C ASN A 14 -5.47 7.59 11.83
N LYS A 15 -6.34 6.60 12.01
CA LYS A 15 -7.80 6.81 12.12
C LYS A 15 -8.18 7.85 13.17
N ASN A 16 -7.42 7.93 14.28
CA ASN A 16 -7.68 8.88 15.35
C ASN A 16 -7.43 10.35 14.96
N ASN A 17 -6.69 10.56 13.87
CA ASN A 17 -6.37 11.89 13.32
C ASN A 17 -7.26 12.26 12.12
N ILE A 18 -8.24 11.43 11.79
CA ILE A 18 -9.19 11.66 10.68
C ILE A 18 -10.60 11.61 11.25
N PRO A 19 -11.12 12.74 11.76
CA PRO A 19 -12.45 12.77 12.40
C PRO A 19 -13.59 12.31 11.50
N GLU A 20 -13.44 12.47 10.19
CA GLU A 20 -14.43 12.05 9.19
C GLU A 20 -14.45 10.53 8.97
N PHE A 21 -13.41 9.80 9.42
CA PHE A 21 -13.37 8.34 9.32
C PHE A 21 -13.97 7.69 10.56
N THR A 22 -15.19 7.18 10.41
CA THR A 22 -16.00 6.64 11.53
C THR A 22 -16.16 5.12 11.48
N ARG A 23 -15.53 4.44 10.51
CA ARG A 23 -15.71 3.01 10.32
C ARG A 23 -15.06 2.20 11.44
N GLY A 24 -15.80 1.21 11.96
CA GLY A 24 -15.34 0.27 12.99
C GLY A 24 -14.52 -0.89 12.43
N ILE A 25 -14.00 -1.72 13.32
CA ILE A 25 -13.20 -2.92 13.01
C ILE A 25 -14.05 -4.03 12.37
N GLU A 26 -15.37 -3.99 12.59
CA GLU A 26 -16.30 -5.09 12.28
C GLU A 26 -16.35 -5.47 10.80
N ASP A 27 -15.91 -4.59 9.90
CA ASP A 27 -16.00 -4.75 8.45
C ASP A 27 -14.68 -5.16 7.76
N GLY A 28 -13.55 -5.24 8.47
CA GLY A 28 -12.24 -5.47 7.86
C GLY A 28 -11.31 -6.34 8.69
N SER A 29 -10.23 -6.83 8.07
CA SER A 29 -9.19 -7.61 8.76
C SER A 29 -8.36 -6.77 9.74
N THR A 30 -8.33 -5.46 9.57
CA THR A 30 -7.64 -4.49 10.42
C THR A 30 -8.38 -3.15 10.43
N GLU A 31 -8.17 -2.36 11.50
CA GLU A 31 -8.77 -1.01 11.63
C GLU A 31 -8.43 -0.05 10.48
N PHE A 32 -7.31 -0.28 9.79
CA PHE A 32 -6.82 0.61 8.72
C PHE A 32 -7.08 0.06 7.32
N SER A 33 -7.76 -1.07 7.19
CA SER A 33 -7.99 -1.69 5.88
C SER A 33 -8.69 -0.73 4.90
N PHE A 34 -9.53 0.16 5.40
CA PHE A 34 -10.32 1.05 4.57
C PHE A 34 -9.81 2.49 4.53
N SER A 35 -9.11 2.96 5.57
CA SER A 35 -8.61 4.34 5.64
C SER A 35 -7.64 4.70 4.51
N ARG A 36 -6.99 3.70 3.91
CA ARG A 36 -6.13 3.86 2.73
C ARG A 36 -6.84 4.51 1.53
N PHE A 37 -8.15 4.31 1.40
CA PHE A 37 -8.95 4.91 0.34
C PHE A 37 -9.30 6.38 0.59
N LEU A 38 -8.94 6.94 1.76
CA LEU A 38 -8.99 8.37 2.03
C LEU A 38 -7.77 9.13 1.51
N THR A 39 -6.77 8.46 0.98
CA THR A 39 -5.56 9.12 0.44
C THR A 39 -5.87 10.26 -0.52
N PRO A 40 -6.80 10.12 -1.50
CA PRO A 40 -7.16 11.24 -2.39
C PRO A 40 -7.83 12.40 -1.65
N TYR A 41 -8.67 12.12 -0.66
CA TYR A 41 -9.30 13.14 0.19
C TYR A 41 -8.25 13.92 0.98
N LEU A 42 -7.31 13.23 1.62
CA LEU A 42 -6.21 13.85 2.38
C LEU A 42 -5.26 14.66 1.49
N ALA A 43 -5.13 14.29 0.21
CA ALA A 43 -4.39 15.04 -0.81
C ALA A 43 -5.20 16.21 -1.42
N GLY A 44 -6.39 16.52 -0.90
CA GLY A 44 -7.26 17.56 -1.41
C GLY A 44 -7.74 17.33 -2.85
N TYR A 45 -7.78 16.08 -3.30
CA TYR A 45 -8.15 15.66 -4.67
C TYR A 45 -7.34 16.36 -5.77
N SER A 46 -6.07 16.64 -5.50
CA SER A 46 -5.18 17.36 -6.41
C SER A 46 -3.92 16.56 -6.71
N GLY A 47 -3.43 16.63 -7.96
CA GLY A 47 -2.20 15.97 -8.38
C GLY A 47 -2.25 14.45 -8.27
N GLN A 48 -1.12 13.87 -7.92
CA GLN A 48 -0.96 12.43 -7.64
C GLN A 48 -0.67 12.22 -6.16
N ALA A 49 -1.19 11.15 -5.61
CA ALA A 49 -0.91 10.73 -4.23
C ALA A 49 -0.59 9.23 -4.19
N VAL A 50 0.39 8.87 -3.38
CA VAL A 50 0.79 7.48 -3.17
C VAL A 50 0.31 7.04 -1.80
N PHE A 51 -0.42 5.94 -1.75
CA PHE A 51 -0.62 5.15 -0.54
C PHE A 51 0.33 3.97 -0.54
N MET A 52 0.91 3.65 0.59
CA MET A 52 1.67 2.41 0.80
C MET A 52 1.46 1.90 2.22
N ASP A 53 1.43 0.58 2.38
CA ASP A 53 1.41 -0.04 3.70
C ASP A 53 2.71 0.27 4.47
N CYS A 54 2.64 0.31 5.79
CA CYS A 54 3.78 0.70 6.65
C CYS A 54 4.85 -0.41 6.80
N ASP A 55 4.58 -1.61 6.30
CA ASP A 55 5.49 -2.75 6.29
C ASP A 55 6.29 -2.86 4.97
N MET A 56 6.57 -1.70 4.36
CA MET A 56 7.34 -1.62 3.12
C MET A 56 8.69 -0.93 3.30
N LEU A 57 9.72 -1.47 2.61
CA LEU A 57 11.04 -0.87 2.49
C LEU A 57 11.24 -0.31 1.08
N VAL A 58 11.47 1.00 0.98
CA VAL A 58 11.70 1.68 -0.31
C VAL A 58 13.18 1.66 -0.66
N ARG A 59 13.53 1.20 -1.88
CA ARG A 59 14.89 1.09 -2.42
C ARG A 59 15.08 1.90 -3.71
N CYS A 60 14.09 2.70 -4.11
CA CYS A 60 14.10 3.48 -5.34
C CYS A 60 13.74 4.94 -5.09
N ASP A 61 13.90 5.78 -6.10
CA ASP A 61 13.33 7.12 -6.07
C ASP A 61 11.80 7.03 -6.18
N MET A 62 11.09 7.64 -5.23
CA MET A 62 9.62 7.65 -5.24
C MET A 62 9.03 8.37 -6.46
N TYR A 63 9.78 9.25 -7.11
CA TYR A 63 9.35 9.90 -8.36
C TYR A 63 9.22 8.91 -9.53
N GLU A 64 9.92 7.77 -9.50
CA GLU A 64 9.74 6.70 -10.50
C GLU A 64 8.28 6.21 -10.54
N LEU A 65 7.61 6.12 -9.38
CA LEU A 65 6.18 5.75 -9.32
C LEU A 65 5.30 6.78 -10.02
N LEU A 66 5.61 8.07 -9.89
CA LEU A 66 4.84 9.14 -10.54
C LEU A 66 5.02 9.10 -12.05
N GLU A 67 6.24 8.85 -12.52
CA GLU A 67 6.55 8.70 -13.95
C GLU A 67 5.80 7.50 -14.55
N LEU A 68 5.86 6.34 -13.89
CA LEU A 68 5.18 5.11 -14.31
C LEU A 68 3.65 5.25 -14.30
N SER A 69 3.12 6.16 -13.49
CA SER A 69 1.69 6.40 -13.33
C SER A 69 1.18 7.68 -14.01
N SER A 70 1.97 8.27 -14.91
CA SER A 70 1.62 9.51 -15.63
C SER A 70 0.49 9.35 -16.67
N GLY A 71 0.04 8.12 -16.91
CA GLY A 71 -0.99 7.80 -17.90
C GLY A 71 -2.42 8.14 -17.47
N MET A 72 -3.38 7.55 -18.17
CA MET A 72 -4.81 7.92 -18.11
C MET A 72 -5.64 7.11 -17.10
N HIS A 73 -5.04 6.25 -16.28
CA HIS A 73 -5.78 5.43 -15.32
C HIS A 73 -6.15 6.21 -14.06
N ASP A 74 -7.21 5.79 -13.40
CA ASP A 74 -7.68 6.42 -12.17
C ASP A 74 -6.74 6.12 -11.00
N VAL A 75 -6.23 4.90 -10.96
CA VAL A 75 -5.28 4.41 -9.97
C VAL A 75 -4.33 3.42 -10.63
N TYR A 76 -3.09 3.36 -10.14
CA TYR A 76 -2.09 2.37 -10.54
C TYR A 76 -1.72 1.50 -9.35
N VAL A 77 -1.59 0.21 -9.59
CA VAL A 77 -1.26 -0.81 -8.57
C VAL A 77 -0.37 -1.88 -9.18
N VAL A 78 0.35 -2.63 -8.36
CA VAL A 78 0.90 -3.91 -8.79
C VAL A 78 -0.23 -4.94 -8.81
N LYS A 79 -0.50 -5.52 -9.98
CA LYS A 79 -1.55 -6.54 -10.15
C LYS A 79 -1.02 -7.91 -9.78
N HIS A 80 -0.96 -8.18 -8.48
CA HIS A 80 -0.55 -9.48 -7.98
C HIS A 80 -1.51 -10.57 -8.44
N ASP A 81 -0.94 -11.64 -9.03
CA ASP A 81 -1.63 -12.87 -9.37
C ASP A 81 -0.86 -14.04 -8.74
N TYR A 82 -1.24 -14.42 -7.53
CA TYR A 82 -0.58 -15.47 -6.77
C TYR A 82 -1.53 -16.15 -5.79
N THR A 83 -1.18 -17.39 -5.44
CA THR A 83 -1.79 -18.10 -4.31
C THR A 83 -0.85 -18.04 -3.14
N PRO A 84 -1.30 -17.60 -1.95
CA PRO A 84 -0.46 -17.55 -0.76
C PRO A 84 0.24 -18.87 -0.47
N LYS A 85 1.56 -18.83 -0.26
CA LYS A 85 2.37 -20.02 0.08
C LYS A 85 2.11 -20.52 1.50
N THR A 86 1.70 -19.61 2.41
CA THR A 86 1.42 -19.94 3.81
C THR A 86 0.00 -19.53 4.19
N GLN A 87 -0.58 -20.19 5.20
CA GLN A 87 -1.88 -19.79 5.74
C GLN A 87 -1.73 -18.88 6.96
N ASP A 88 -0.54 -18.75 7.50
CA ASP A 88 -0.24 -17.99 8.71
C ASP A 88 0.62 -16.77 8.41
N LYS A 89 0.37 -15.70 9.13
CA LYS A 89 1.15 -14.46 9.20
C LYS A 89 1.64 -14.25 10.64
N PHE A 90 2.46 -13.20 10.84
CA PHE A 90 2.93 -12.79 12.16
C PHE A 90 1.76 -12.69 13.17
N LEU A 91 2.05 -12.94 14.43
CA LEU A 91 1.09 -12.96 15.54
C LEU A 91 -0.11 -13.91 15.36
N GLY A 92 0.04 -14.98 14.59
CA GLY A 92 -1.01 -15.99 14.39
C GLY A 92 -2.17 -15.54 13.51
N ASN A 93 -2.04 -14.43 12.79
CA ASN A 93 -3.05 -13.98 11.86
C ASN A 93 -3.19 -14.96 10.69
N LYS A 94 -4.42 -15.16 10.21
CA LYS A 94 -4.69 -16.04 9.06
C LYS A 94 -4.69 -15.27 7.75
N GLN A 95 -4.12 -15.88 6.71
CA GLN A 95 -4.25 -15.41 5.35
C GLN A 95 -5.56 -15.90 4.73
N HIS A 96 -6.28 -14.98 4.09
CA HIS A 96 -7.45 -15.33 3.28
C HIS A 96 -7.12 -15.13 1.80
N VAL A 97 -7.63 -16.04 0.96
CA VAL A 97 -7.58 -15.89 -0.50
C VAL A 97 -8.82 -15.10 -0.93
N TYR A 98 -8.59 -13.99 -1.60
CA TYR A 98 -9.64 -13.17 -2.20
C TYR A 98 -9.13 -12.50 -3.48
N PRO A 99 -10.02 -12.16 -4.41
CA PRO A 99 -9.61 -11.49 -5.66
C PRO A 99 -8.85 -10.19 -5.41
N LYS A 100 -7.81 -9.94 -6.21
CA LYS A 100 -6.96 -8.74 -6.13
C LYS A 100 -6.28 -8.54 -4.78
N LYS A 101 -5.89 -9.65 -4.13
CA LYS A 101 -5.15 -9.61 -2.86
C LYS A 101 -3.86 -8.80 -3.03
N ASN A 102 -3.56 -7.96 -2.05
CA ASN A 102 -2.41 -7.04 -1.99
C ASN A 102 -2.36 -5.95 -3.09
N TRP A 103 -3.33 -5.86 -4.00
CA TRP A 103 -3.36 -4.76 -4.98
C TRP A 103 -3.46 -3.38 -4.31
N SER A 104 -4.21 -3.28 -3.21
CA SER A 104 -4.41 -2.03 -2.48
C SER A 104 -3.33 -1.70 -1.45
N SER A 105 -2.26 -2.51 -1.36
CA SER A 105 -1.15 -2.24 -0.44
C SER A 105 -0.22 -1.13 -0.91
N LEU A 106 -0.10 -0.96 -2.24
CA LEU A 106 0.54 0.18 -2.89
C LEU A 106 -0.39 0.70 -3.98
N MET A 107 -0.76 1.97 -3.89
CA MET A 107 -1.65 2.63 -4.86
C MET A 107 -1.12 4.00 -5.23
N VAL A 108 -1.02 4.30 -6.52
CA VAL A 108 -0.78 5.66 -7.00
C VAL A 108 -2.08 6.20 -7.59
N PHE A 109 -2.67 7.17 -6.92
CA PHE A 109 -3.93 7.79 -7.32
C PHE A 109 -3.70 9.00 -8.21
N ASN A 110 -4.45 9.10 -9.30
CA ASN A 110 -4.62 10.33 -10.06
C ASN A 110 -5.80 11.12 -9.45
N CYS A 111 -5.51 11.89 -8.40
CA CYS A 111 -6.52 12.47 -7.50
C CYS A 111 -7.50 13.43 -8.19
N TRP A 112 -7.14 14.01 -9.33
CA TRP A 112 -8.01 14.92 -10.11
C TRP A 112 -9.09 14.21 -10.92
N ARG A 113 -9.00 12.87 -11.08
CA ARG A 113 -9.96 12.10 -11.87
C ARG A 113 -11.27 11.88 -11.10
N GLN A 114 -12.40 11.98 -11.83
CA GLN A 114 -13.72 11.93 -11.19
C GLN A 114 -13.99 10.65 -10.37
N PRO A 115 -13.63 9.43 -10.83
CA PRO A 115 -13.83 8.23 -10.01
C PRO A 115 -13.06 8.28 -8.68
N VAL A 116 -11.85 8.85 -8.69
CA VAL A 116 -11.02 9.01 -7.50
C VAL A 116 -11.61 10.06 -6.56
N ARG A 117 -12.13 11.15 -7.09
CA ARG A 117 -12.82 12.20 -6.30
C ARG A 117 -14.10 11.72 -5.62
N ASN A 118 -14.68 10.63 -6.12
CA ASN A 118 -15.85 9.99 -5.50
C ASN A 118 -15.49 9.19 -4.23
N LEU A 119 -14.20 8.94 -3.96
CA LEU A 119 -13.73 8.34 -2.70
C LEU A 119 -13.78 9.38 -1.55
N THR A 120 -14.99 9.83 -1.23
CA THR A 120 -15.23 10.74 -0.11
C THR A 120 -15.21 9.99 1.22
N PRO A 121 -15.01 10.66 2.37
CA PRO A 121 -15.14 10.01 3.67
C PRO A 121 -16.46 9.26 3.83
N GLN A 122 -17.57 9.82 3.36
CA GLN A 122 -18.88 9.16 3.40
C GLN A 122 -18.85 7.83 2.61
N VAL A 123 -18.33 7.82 1.39
CA VAL A 123 -18.23 6.60 0.56
C VAL A 123 -17.33 5.58 1.25
N VAL A 124 -16.15 5.99 1.73
CA VAL A 124 -15.22 5.08 2.39
C VAL A 124 -15.79 4.49 3.67
N ASN A 125 -16.60 5.24 4.43
CA ASN A 125 -17.25 4.77 5.65
C ASN A 125 -18.37 3.75 5.38
N THR A 126 -19.03 3.79 4.21
CA THR A 126 -20.26 3.01 3.96
C THR A 126 -20.13 1.94 2.88
N ALA A 127 -19.14 2.08 1.98
CA ALA A 127 -18.95 1.13 0.89
C ALA A 127 -18.47 -0.24 1.40
N SER A 128 -18.82 -1.32 0.69
CA SER A 128 -18.36 -2.65 1.02
C SER A 128 -16.84 -2.79 0.83
N GLY A 129 -16.21 -3.70 1.58
CA GLY A 129 -14.80 -4.05 1.38
C GLY A 129 -14.52 -4.50 -0.05
N LYS A 130 -15.46 -5.25 -0.65
CA LYS A 130 -15.40 -5.65 -2.05
C LYS A 130 -15.33 -4.46 -2.99
N TYR A 131 -16.25 -3.50 -2.84
CA TYR A 131 -16.29 -2.28 -3.66
C TYR A 131 -14.96 -1.52 -3.62
N LEU A 132 -14.37 -1.38 -2.43
CA LEU A 132 -13.11 -0.65 -2.23
C LEU A 132 -11.90 -1.46 -2.73
N HIS A 133 -11.67 -2.67 -2.20
CA HIS A 133 -10.47 -3.46 -2.49
C HIS A 133 -10.44 -4.13 -3.87
N GLN A 134 -11.61 -4.34 -4.50
CA GLN A 134 -11.69 -4.81 -5.88
C GLN A 134 -11.78 -3.67 -6.89
N PHE A 135 -11.61 -2.42 -6.43
CA PHE A 135 -11.57 -1.23 -7.29
C PHE A 135 -12.83 -1.05 -8.15
N GLU A 136 -14.02 -1.45 -7.65
CA GLU A 136 -15.29 -1.27 -8.37
C GLU A 136 -15.66 0.21 -8.55
N TRP A 137 -15.04 1.10 -7.76
CA TRP A 137 -15.17 2.55 -7.86
C TRP A 137 -14.37 3.15 -9.03
N ALA A 138 -13.32 2.45 -9.53
CA ALA A 138 -12.46 2.93 -10.59
C ALA A 138 -12.98 2.47 -11.96
N ARG A 139 -12.92 3.36 -12.95
CA ARG A 139 -13.18 3.02 -14.37
C ARG A 139 -12.00 2.32 -15.01
N SER A 140 -10.79 2.64 -14.55
CA SER A 140 -9.56 2.06 -15.09
C SER A 140 -8.50 1.92 -14.02
N VAL A 141 -7.89 0.73 -13.94
CA VAL A 141 -6.79 0.40 -13.04
C VAL A 141 -5.56 0.09 -13.88
N GLY A 142 -4.56 0.96 -13.79
CA GLY A 142 -3.26 0.78 -14.43
C GLY A 142 -2.41 -0.23 -13.68
N GLU A 143 -1.33 -0.66 -14.33
CA GLU A 143 -0.41 -1.64 -13.78
C GLU A 143 0.97 -1.03 -13.54
N LEU A 144 1.54 -1.29 -12.37
CA LEU A 144 2.92 -1.04 -12.03
C LEU A 144 3.72 -2.34 -12.14
N PRO A 145 5.00 -2.28 -12.49
CA PRO A 145 5.86 -3.45 -12.47
C PRO A 145 5.92 -4.11 -11.09
N VAL A 146 6.03 -5.44 -11.04
CA VAL A 146 6.01 -6.23 -9.78
C VAL A 146 7.15 -5.84 -8.83
N GLU A 147 8.24 -5.31 -9.35
CA GLU A 147 9.39 -4.82 -8.59
C GLU A 147 9.03 -3.69 -7.62
N TYR A 148 7.94 -2.96 -7.87
CA TYR A 148 7.49 -1.87 -7.00
C TYR A 148 6.56 -2.32 -5.85
N ASN A 149 6.29 -3.61 -5.73
CA ASN A 149 5.60 -4.19 -4.58
C ASN A 149 5.96 -5.67 -4.46
N HIS A 150 7.24 -5.96 -4.24
CA HIS A 150 7.75 -7.31 -4.15
C HIS A 150 7.35 -7.94 -2.81
N LEU A 151 6.56 -9.02 -2.85
CA LEU A 151 6.03 -9.70 -1.67
C LEU A 151 7.05 -10.70 -1.12
N VAL A 152 7.72 -10.36 -0.02
CA VAL A 152 8.68 -11.24 0.66
C VAL A 152 7.99 -12.51 1.14
N GLY A 153 8.64 -13.65 0.89
CA GLY A 153 8.12 -14.97 1.25
C GLY A 153 7.06 -15.53 0.30
N GLU A 154 6.36 -14.67 -0.44
CA GLU A 154 5.35 -15.09 -1.42
C GLU A 154 5.94 -15.24 -2.83
N TYR A 155 6.86 -14.37 -3.20
CA TYR A 155 7.59 -14.43 -4.48
C TYR A 155 8.99 -15.04 -4.29
N ASP A 156 9.59 -15.47 -5.39
CA ASP A 156 10.99 -15.85 -5.40
C ASP A 156 11.86 -14.58 -5.30
N PRO A 157 13.08 -14.66 -4.69
CA PRO A 157 13.96 -13.53 -4.52
C PRO A 157 14.21 -12.74 -5.81
N ASN A 158 14.01 -11.43 -5.76
CA ASN A 158 14.23 -10.55 -6.91
C ASN A 158 15.21 -9.42 -6.56
N PRO A 159 16.49 -9.50 -6.94
CA PRO A 159 17.46 -8.46 -6.64
C PRO A 159 17.14 -7.10 -7.27
N LYS A 160 16.24 -7.06 -8.26
CA LYS A 160 15.76 -5.83 -8.91
C LYS A 160 14.57 -5.20 -8.21
N ALA A 161 14.05 -5.82 -7.12
CA ALA A 161 12.94 -5.27 -6.38
C ALA A 161 13.23 -3.84 -5.91
N ARG A 162 12.29 -2.94 -6.14
CA ARG A 162 12.38 -1.50 -5.88
C ARG A 162 11.69 -1.10 -4.59
N ILE A 163 10.57 -1.76 -4.28
CA ILE A 163 9.85 -1.63 -3.02
C ILE A 163 9.58 -3.05 -2.50
N ILE A 164 10.07 -3.32 -1.31
CA ILE A 164 9.96 -4.59 -0.62
C ILE A 164 8.75 -4.54 0.29
N HIS A 165 7.88 -5.52 0.22
CA HIS A 165 6.68 -5.60 1.07
C HIS A 165 6.74 -6.84 1.96
N TYR A 166 6.87 -6.64 3.25
CA TYR A 166 6.94 -7.68 4.27
C TYR A 166 5.53 -8.13 4.69
N THR A 167 4.70 -8.51 3.72
CA THR A 167 3.27 -8.83 3.92
C THR A 167 3.00 -9.95 4.93
N LEU A 168 4.00 -10.79 5.25
CA LEU A 168 3.90 -11.86 6.24
C LEU A 168 4.32 -11.39 7.63
N GLY A 169 5.18 -10.38 7.72
CA GLY A 169 5.72 -9.79 8.95
C GLY A 169 7.05 -9.10 8.66
N THR A 170 7.29 -7.95 9.30
CA THR A 170 8.54 -7.19 9.15
C THR A 170 9.69 -7.84 9.93
N PRO A 171 10.96 -7.55 9.58
CA PRO A 171 12.14 -8.11 10.25
C PRO A 171 12.23 -7.86 11.77
N CYS A 172 11.44 -6.94 12.33
CA CYS A 172 11.41 -6.70 13.78
C CYS A 172 10.61 -7.74 14.58
N PHE A 173 9.86 -8.63 13.91
CA PHE A 173 9.10 -9.69 14.60
C PHE A 173 9.95 -10.95 14.74
N GLU A 174 9.78 -11.64 15.88
CA GLU A 174 10.40 -12.92 16.14
C GLU A 174 10.10 -13.92 15.02
N GLY A 175 11.16 -14.56 14.49
CA GLY A 175 11.09 -15.51 13.39
C GLY A 175 11.07 -14.89 11.98
N TYR A 176 11.20 -13.56 11.86
CA TYR A 176 11.27 -12.84 10.58
C TYR A 176 12.57 -12.06 10.37
N GLU A 177 13.54 -12.18 11.29
CA GLU A 177 14.76 -11.38 11.34
C GLU A 177 15.71 -11.63 10.17
N ASP A 178 15.70 -12.85 9.62
CA ASP A 178 16.64 -13.32 8.59
C ASP A 178 16.02 -13.38 7.18
N GLN A 179 14.85 -12.76 6.98
CA GLN A 179 14.21 -12.76 5.65
C GLN A 179 14.94 -11.85 4.66
N GLU A 180 14.52 -11.90 3.40
CA GLU A 180 15.12 -11.10 2.33
C GLU A 180 15.16 -9.61 2.67
N TRP A 181 16.29 -8.94 2.40
CA TRP A 181 16.57 -7.52 2.67
C TRP A 181 16.41 -7.10 4.14
N ALA A 182 16.36 -8.03 5.10
CA ALA A 182 16.28 -7.70 6.52
C ALA A 182 17.44 -6.79 6.97
N ASN A 183 18.68 -7.02 6.47
CA ASN A 183 19.82 -6.16 6.77
C ASN A 183 19.59 -4.72 6.32
N GLU A 184 19.08 -4.51 5.09
CA GLU A 184 18.76 -3.16 4.59
C GLU A 184 17.64 -2.52 5.44
N TRP A 185 16.64 -3.29 5.85
CA TRP A 185 15.58 -2.81 6.72
C TRP A 185 16.11 -2.33 8.08
N PHE A 186 16.98 -3.12 8.71
CA PHE A 186 17.62 -2.73 9.97
C PHE A 186 18.58 -1.54 9.78
N ASP A 187 19.25 -1.43 8.63
CA ASP A 187 20.08 -0.27 8.30
C ASP A 187 19.24 1.02 8.22
N GLU A 188 18.07 0.97 7.59
CA GLU A 188 17.18 2.14 7.54
C GLU A 188 16.61 2.47 8.93
N LEU A 189 16.24 1.48 9.72
CA LEU A 189 15.77 1.69 11.10
C LEU A 189 16.83 2.37 11.96
N ARG A 190 18.10 1.96 11.88
CA ARG A 190 19.21 2.60 12.60
C ARG A 190 19.36 4.07 12.23
N LYS A 191 19.28 4.40 10.95
CA LYS A 191 19.41 5.78 10.44
C LYS A 191 18.26 6.72 10.88
N ILE A 192 17.12 6.19 11.28
CA ILE A 192 16.00 6.98 11.81
C ILE A 192 16.23 7.34 13.27
N ASN A 193 16.95 6.47 14.01
CA ASN A 193 17.18 6.62 15.45
C ASN A 193 18.47 7.41 15.77
N ASP A 194 19.32 7.68 14.77
CA ASP A 194 20.50 8.54 14.85
C ASP A 194 20.15 10.01 14.49
#